data_91dccc686e8a7025bce645c5dab9b805
#
_entry.id   91dccc686e8a7025bce645c5dab9b805
#
_cell.length_a   1.000
_cell.length_b   1.000
_cell.length_c   1.000
_cell.angle_alpha   90.00
_cell.angle_beta   90.00
_cell.angle_gamma   90.00
#
_symmetry.space_group_name_H-M   'P 1'
#
loop_
_entity.id
_entity.type
_entity.pdbx_description
1 polymer ?
#
loop_
_entity_poly.entity_id
_entity_poly.type
_entity_poly.pdbx_seq_one_letter_code
_entity_poly.pdbx_strand_id
1 'polypeptide(L)'
;GAHSVEFNPATPHPVIYLMTEWFDFRSGRIERRDEQSDMGGTLRLGAYPCTLKPGTLAATAYGQETISERHRHRYEFNNAYREQLEAAGLVVSGASPDGTLVEMIELADHPWFLGCQFHPEFKSKPLEPHPLFTAFIAASYRNRQKRQRVESAPLFAGEAGE
;
A
#
# COMPACT_ATOMS: atom_id res chain seq x y z
N GLY A 1 19.49 2.95 -3.02
CA GLY A 1 19.74 1.82 -3.93
C GLY A 1 18.63 0.78 -3.95
N ALA A 2 17.62 0.90 -3.07
CA ALA A 2 16.46 -0.02 -3.06
C ALA A 2 15.57 0.20 -4.29
N HIS A 3 15.22 -0.89 -4.98
CA HIS A 3 14.43 -0.81 -6.20
C HIS A 3 13.65 -2.11 -6.44
N SER A 4 12.70 -2.08 -7.39
CA SER A 4 12.08 -3.27 -7.95
C SER A 4 13.02 -3.92 -8.98
N VAL A 5 13.14 -5.24 -8.94
CA VAL A 5 13.91 -5.99 -9.96
C VAL A 5 13.25 -5.92 -11.34
N GLU A 6 11.97 -5.59 -11.42
CA GLU A 6 11.26 -5.39 -12.69
C GLU A 6 11.86 -4.26 -13.52
N PHE A 7 12.27 -3.18 -12.87
CA PHE A 7 12.81 -1.98 -13.52
C PHE A 7 14.34 -1.88 -13.41
N ASN A 8 14.92 -2.52 -12.40
CA ASN A 8 16.37 -2.56 -12.21
C ASN A 8 16.79 -3.97 -11.72
N PRO A 9 17.03 -4.92 -12.62
CA PRO A 9 17.44 -6.28 -12.25
C PRO A 9 18.77 -6.35 -11.47
N ALA A 10 19.60 -5.32 -11.58
CA ALA A 10 20.90 -5.25 -10.89
C ALA A 10 20.84 -4.49 -9.56
N THR A 11 19.64 -4.21 -9.03
CA THR A 11 19.51 -3.48 -7.75
C THR A 11 20.20 -4.25 -6.62
N PRO A 12 21.02 -3.59 -5.79
CA PRO A 12 21.61 -4.24 -4.62
C PRO A 12 20.59 -4.56 -3.52
N HIS A 13 19.43 -3.91 -3.55
CA HIS A 13 18.36 -4.10 -2.56
C HIS A 13 17.02 -4.31 -3.26
N PRO A 14 16.70 -5.56 -3.65
CA PRO A 14 15.45 -5.91 -4.35
C PRO A 14 14.27 -5.96 -3.38
N VAL A 15 13.73 -4.79 -3.01
CA VAL A 15 12.57 -4.66 -2.10
C VAL A 15 11.27 -5.13 -2.73
N ILE A 16 11.21 -5.13 -4.07
CA ILE A 16 10.15 -5.75 -4.87
C ILE A 16 10.83 -6.76 -5.80
N TYR A 17 10.37 -8.01 -5.78
CA TYR A 17 11.00 -9.09 -6.53
C TYR A 17 9.98 -10.04 -7.15
N LEU A 18 10.43 -10.88 -8.07
CA LEU A 18 9.61 -11.91 -8.67
C LEU A 18 9.35 -13.03 -7.65
N MET A 19 8.08 -13.21 -7.29
CA MET A 19 7.70 -14.31 -6.40
C MET A 19 7.70 -15.63 -7.17
N THR A 20 8.32 -16.65 -6.59
CA THR A 20 8.41 -17.99 -7.19
C THR A 20 7.37 -18.97 -6.66
N GLU A 21 6.83 -18.71 -5.46
CA GLU A 21 5.84 -19.59 -4.82
C GLU A 21 4.90 -18.77 -3.93
N TRP A 22 3.59 -19.03 -4.01
CA TRP A 22 2.58 -18.42 -3.14
C TRP A 22 1.36 -19.35 -3.00
N PHE A 23 0.60 -19.20 -1.90
CA PHE A 23 -0.68 -19.86 -1.73
C PHE A 23 -1.79 -19.07 -2.45
N ASP A 24 -2.42 -19.70 -3.43
CA ASP A 24 -3.57 -19.08 -4.10
C ASP A 24 -4.87 -19.47 -3.36
N PHE A 25 -5.44 -18.50 -2.68
CA PHE A 25 -6.70 -18.66 -1.93
C PHE A 25 -7.91 -18.99 -2.82
N ARG A 26 -7.82 -18.79 -4.12
CA ARG A 26 -8.91 -19.10 -5.07
C ARG A 26 -8.89 -20.58 -5.47
N SER A 27 -7.71 -21.10 -5.76
CA SER A 27 -7.52 -22.50 -6.12
C SER A 27 -7.35 -23.41 -4.89
N GLY A 28 -7.00 -22.84 -3.74
CA GLY A 28 -6.64 -23.58 -2.53
C GLY A 28 -5.32 -24.36 -2.66
N ARG A 29 -4.44 -23.95 -3.55
CA ARG A 29 -3.19 -24.63 -3.85
C ARG A 29 -1.99 -23.71 -3.75
N ILE A 30 -0.81 -24.32 -3.56
CA ILE A 30 0.45 -23.62 -3.72
C ILE A 30 0.76 -23.54 -5.23
N GLU A 31 0.77 -22.34 -5.75
CA GLU A 31 1.22 -22.04 -7.10
C GLU A 31 2.73 -21.81 -7.10
N ARG A 32 3.40 -22.36 -8.10
CA ARG A 32 4.86 -22.24 -8.29
C ARG A 32 5.16 -21.60 -9.63
N ARG A 33 6.22 -20.84 -9.65
CA ARG A 33 6.70 -20.13 -10.83
C ARG A 33 8.22 -20.29 -10.91
N ASP A 34 8.73 -20.49 -12.12
CA ASP A 34 10.13 -20.40 -12.44
C ASP A 34 10.38 -19.32 -13.52
N GLU A 35 11.63 -19.04 -13.83
CA GLU A 35 12.01 -18.05 -14.85
C GLU A 35 11.56 -18.45 -16.27
N GLN A 36 11.22 -19.72 -16.48
CA GLN A 36 10.79 -20.27 -17.77
C GLN A 36 9.26 -20.38 -17.89
N SER A 37 8.54 -20.08 -16.80
CA SER A 37 7.07 -20.14 -16.78
C SER A 37 6.46 -19.15 -17.76
N ASP A 38 5.44 -19.60 -18.49
CA ASP A 38 4.71 -18.78 -19.46
C ASP A 38 4.24 -17.47 -18.85
N MET A 39 4.63 -16.37 -19.50
CA MET A 39 4.35 -14.99 -19.09
C MET A 39 2.84 -14.72 -18.91
N GLY A 40 1.94 -15.45 -19.58
CA GLY A 40 0.50 -15.27 -19.51
C GLY A 40 -0.19 -15.89 -18.29
N GLY A 41 0.34 -17.00 -17.76
CA GLY A 41 -0.28 -17.80 -16.70
C GLY A 41 0.15 -17.52 -15.27
N THR A 42 1.12 -16.63 -15.05
CA THR A 42 1.86 -16.50 -13.80
C THR A 42 1.60 -15.20 -13.01
N LEU A 43 0.51 -14.50 -13.32
CA LEU A 43 0.08 -13.30 -12.59
C LEU A 43 -0.80 -13.66 -11.40
N ARG A 44 -0.64 -12.92 -10.29
CA ARG A 44 -1.75 -12.80 -9.34
C ARG A 44 -2.82 -11.96 -10.03
N LEU A 45 -3.87 -12.61 -10.50
CA LEU A 45 -4.92 -11.99 -11.31
C LEU A 45 -6.29 -12.18 -10.69
N GLY A 46 -7.02 -11.10 -10.51
CA GLY A 46 -8.39 -11.11 -10.00
C GLY A 46 -8.50 -10.74 -8.54
N ALA A 47 -9.61 -11.12 -7.90
CA ALA A 47 -9.92 -10.75 -6.52
C ALA A 47 -9.19 -11.64 -5.52
N TYR A 48 -8.47 -11.01 -4.57
CA TYR A 48 -7.80 -11.67 -3.46
C TYR A 48 -8.20 -11.03 -2.14
N PRO A 49 -8.32 -11.83 -1.07
CA PRO A 49 -8.61 -11.32 0.27
C PRO A 49 -7.38 -10.64 0.86
N CYS A 50 -7.61 -9.60 1.64
CA CYS A 50 -6.59 -8.91 2.43
C CYS A 50 -7.15 -8.60 3.81
N THR A 51 -6.40 -8.96 4.85
CA THR A 51 -6.69 -8.62 6.24
C THR A 51 -5.98 -7.32 6.59
N LEU A 52 -6.73 -6.36 7.12
CA LEU A 52 -6.23 -5.04 7.48
C LEU A 52 -5.81 -4.99 8.95
N LYS A 53 -4.68 -4.35 9.22
CA LYS A 53 -4.19 -4.13 10.58
C LYS A 53 -5.02 -3.04 11.26
N PRO A 54 -5.63 -3.30 12.43
CA PRO A 54 -6.39 -2.28 13.17
C PRO A 54 -5.54 -1.05 13.51
N GLY A 55 -6.19 0.12 13.51
CA GLY A 55 -5.54 1.39 13.86
C GLY A 55 -4.72 2.02 12.73
N THR A 56 -4.76 1.47 11.52
CA THR A 56 -4.08 1.99 10.33
C THR A 56 -4.97 2.91 9.50
N LEU A 57 -4.35 3.67 8.57
CA LEU A 57 -5.07 4.49 7.60
C LEU A 57 -5.94 3.61 6.70
N ALA A 58 -5.43 2.44 6.28
CA ALA A 58 -6.18 1.47 5.50
C ALA A 58 -7.43 1.00 6.24
N ALA A 59 -7.30 0.52 7.48
CA ALA A 59 -8.43 0.07 8.28
C ALA A 59 -9.47 1.18 8.49
N THR A 60 -9.02 2.43 8.70
CA THR A 60 -9.89 3.60 8.83
C THR A 60 -10.62 3.91 7.53
N ALA A 61 -9.92 3.85 6.38
CA ALA A 61 -10.51 4.16 5.08
C ALA A 61 -11.58 3.15 4.66
N TYR A 62 -11.34 1.86 4.90
CA TYR A 62 -12.29 0.81 4.53
C TYR A 62 -13.41 0.58 5.55
N GLY A 63 -13.16 0.84 6.84
CA GLY A 63 -14.10 0.54 7.92
C GLY A 63 -14.40 -0.95 8.09
N GLN A 64 -13.53 -1.83 7.62
CA GLN A 64 -13.67 -3.29 7.63
C GLN A 64 -12.34 -3.93 8.01
N GLU A 65 -12.40 -5.11 8.60
CA GLU A 65 -11.20 -5.89 8.97
C GLU A 65 -10.63 -6.68 7.78
N THR A 66 -11.51 -7.20 6.94
CA THR A 66 -11.12 -7.98 5.76
C THR A 66 -11.75 -7.38 4.52
N ILE A 67 -10.94 -7.21 3.50
CA ILE A 67 -11.34 -6.66 2.19
C ILE A 67 -10.99 -7.67 1.09
N SER A 68 -11.54 -7.45 -0.09
CA SER A 68 -11.17 -8.20 -1.29
C SER A 68 -10.86 -7.23 -2.40
N GLU A 69 -9.64 -7.27 -2.92
CA GLU A 69 -9.17 -6.33 -3.94
C GLU A 69 -8.64 -7.04 -5.19
N ARG A 70 -8.61 -6.32 -6.31
CA ARG A 70 -8.23 -6.89 -7.60
C ARG A 70 -6.75 -6.67 -7.88
N HIS A 71 -6.06 -7.77 -8.16
CA HIS A 71 -4.63 -7.82 -8.47
C HIS A 71 -4.40 -8.08 -9.96
N ARG A 72 -3.25 -7.57 -10.45
CA ARG A 72 -2.76 -7.80 -11.80
C ARG A 72 -1.24 -7.61 -11.82
N HIS A 73 -0.51 -8.36 -11.00
CA HIS A 73 0.94 -8.23 -10.90
C HIS A 73 1.61 -9.57 -10.69
N ARG A 74 2.91 -9.64 -10.93
CA ARG A 74 3.75 -10.81 -10.68
C ARG A 74 4.95 -10.51 -9.76
N TYR A 75 5.21 -9.24 -9.50
CA TYR A 75 6.24 -8.80 -8.56
C TYR A 75 5.58 -8.47 -7.22
N GLU A 76 6.25 -8.86 -6.14
CA GLU A 76 5.72 -8.79 -4.80
C GLU A 76 6.72 -8.11 -3.86
N PHE A 77 6.22 -7.60 -2.75
CA PHE A 77 7.05 -7.12 -1.65
C PHE A 77 7.97 -8.23 -1.16
N ASN A 78 9.27 -7.93 -1.03
CA ASN A 78 10.26 -8.89 -0.57
C ASN A 78 10.30 -8.95 0.96
N ASN A 79 9.76 -10.00 1.54
CA ASN A 79 9.71 -10.20 2.99
C ASN A 79 11.07 -10.25 3.67
N ALA A 80 12.17 -10.51 2.94
CA ALA A 80 13.51 -10.42 3.50
C ALA A 80 13.88 -9.00 4.01
N TYR A 81 13.19 -7.98 3.51
CA TYR A 81 13.35 -6.58 3.93
C TYR A 81 12.29 -6.12 4.93
N ARG A 82 11.28 -6.95 5.23
CA ARG A 82 10.12 -6.55 6.02
C ARG A 82 10.51 -6.02 7.40
N GLU A 83 11.27 -6.81 8.15
CA GLU A 83 11.70 -6.43 9.51
C GLU A 83 12.52 -5.14 9.52
N GLN A 84 13.46 -5.00 8.57
CA GLN A 84 14.27 -3.79 8.45
C GLN A 84 13.44 -2.56 8.12
N LEU A 85 12.46 -2.69 7.23
CA LEU A 85 11.60 -1.58 6.83
C LEU A 85 10.61 -1.21 7.94
N GLU A 86 10.05 -2.20 8.66
CA GLU A 86 9.18 -1.96 9.81
C GLU A 86 9.96 -1.27 10.96
N ALA A 87 11.21 -1.67 11.21
CA ALA A 87 12.08 -1.01 12.18
C ALA A 87 12.41 0.45 11.79
N ALA A 88 12.35 0.78 10.50
CA ALA A 88 12.53 2.14 9.98
C ALA A 88 11.22 2.96 9.91
N GLY A 89 10.11 2.44 10.43
CA GLY A 89 8.84 3.15 10.52
C GLY A 89 7.82 2.83 9.43
N LEU A 90 8.10 1.84 8.55
CA LEU A 90 7.09 1.32 7.64
C LEU A 90 6.07 0.49 8.46
N VAL A 91 4.81 0.62 8.12
CA VAL A 91 3.74 -0.20 8.70
C VAL A 91 3.16 -1.07 7.61
N VAL A 92 3.19 -2.40 7.79
CA VAL A 92 2.39 -3.30 6.96
C VAL A 92 0.95 -3.19 7.46
N SER A 93 0.12 -2.51 6.69
CA SER A 93 -1.28 -2.20 7.04
C SER A 93 -2.29 -3.17 6.45
N GLY A 94 -1.87 -3.99 5.49
CA GLY A 94 -2.67 -5.08 4.93
C GLY A 94 -1.81 -6.23 4.46
N ALA A 95 -2.29 -7.45 4.69
CA ALA A 95 -1.60 -8.67 4.27
C ALA A 95 -2.61 -9.72 3.82
N SER A 96 -2.15 -10.75 3.09
CA SER A 96 -2.93 -11.96 2.85
C SER A 96 -3.41 -12.58 4.17
N PRO A 97 -4.50 -13.35 4.19
CA PRO A 97 -5.04 -13.94 5.43
C PRO A 97 -4.05 -14.79 6.23
N ASP A 98 -3.08 -15.41 5.57
CA ASP A 98 -1.99 -16.16 6.19
C ASP A 98 -0.81 -15.26 6.63
N GLY A 99 -0.87 -13.96 6.33
CA GLY A 99 0.16 -12.97 6.67
C GLY A 99 1.42 -13.03 5.82
N THR A 100 1.49 -13.90 4.80
CA THR A 100 2.70 -14.11 3.99
C THR A 100 2.93 -13.05 2.93
N LEU A 101 1.86 -12.50 2.34
CA LEU A 101 1.95 -11.49 1.28
C LEU A 101 1.62 -10.12 1.85
N VAL A 102 2.51 -9.17 1.66
CA VAL A 102 2.28 -7.77 2.00
C VAL A 102 1.44 -7.13 0.89
N GLU A 103 0.25 -6.69 1.23
CA GLU A 103 -0.71 -6.10 0.29
C GLU A 103 -0.76 -4.58 0.37
N MET A 104 -0.53 -4.04 1.57
CA MET A 104 -0.58 -2.59 1.83
C MET A 104 0.49 -2.18 2.82
N ILE A 105 1.04 -0.99 2.61
CA ILE A 105 2.03 -0.35 3.48
C ILE A 105 1.65 1.09 3.77
N GLU A 106 2.08 1.60 4.94
CA GLU A 106 1.89 2.98 5.38
C GLU A 106 3.16 3.51 6.05
N LEU A 107 3.24 4.85 6.18
CA LEU A 107 4.17 5.53 7.07
C LEU A 107 3.37 6.20 8.19
N ALA A 108 3.59 5.75 9.44
CA ALA A 108 2.82 6.19 10.60
C ALA A 108 2.90 7.71 10.84
N ASP A 109 4.08 8.30 10.63
CA ASP A 109 4.34 9.72 10.88
C ASP A 109 4.04 10.62 9.67
N HIS A 110 3.48 10.06 8.58
CA HIS A 110 3.12 10.83 7.41
C HIS A 110 1.61 11.14 7.39
N PRO A 111 1.19 12.37 7.06
CA PRO A 111 -0.23 12.75 7.02
C PRO A 111 -1.12 11.86 6.17
N TRP A 112 -0.57 11.34 5.05
CA TRP A 112 -1.15 10.34 4.19
C TRP A 112 -0.08 9.75 3.29
N PHE A 113 0.42 8.59 3.66
CA PHE A 113 1.24 7.74 2.80
C PHE A 113 0.68 6.32 2.88
N LEU A 114 0.22 5.82 1.75
CA LEU A 114 -0.30 4.46 1.63
C LEU A 114 0.07 3.92 0.26
N GLY A 115 0.68 2.73 0.24
CA GLY A 115 0.95 1.95 -0.96
C GLY A 115 0.16 0.66 -0.95
N CYS A 116 -0.28 0.19 -2.11
CA CYS A 116 -0.97 -1.08 -2.26
C CYS A 116 -0.47 -1.86 -3.48
N GLN A 117 -0.56 -3.18 -3.43
CA GLN A 117 -0.21 -4.10 -4.51
C GLN A 117 -1.34 -4.25 -5.54
N PHE A 118 -2.56 -4.08 -5.11
CA PHE A 118 -3.76 -4.21 -5.93
C PHE A 118 -4.07 -2.91 -6.69
N HIS A 119 -5.08 -2.99 -7.56
CA HIS A 119 -5.53 -1.92 -8.43
C HIS A 119 -6.90 -1.36 -7.99
N PRO A 120 -6.94 -0.34 -7.10
CA PRO A 120 -8.19 0.23 -6.60
C PRO A 120 -9.08 0.82 -7.70
N GLU A 121 -8.49 1.27 -8.82
CA GLU A 121 -9.23 1.81 -9.96
C GLU A 121 -10.19 0.81 -10.60
N PHE A 122 -9.93 -0.50 -10.49
CA PHE A 122 -10.84 -1.53 -11.02
C PHE A 122 -12.15 -1.65 -10.25
N LYS A 123 -12.23 -1.07 -9.05
CA LYS A 123 -13.42 -1.09 -8.20
C LYS A 123 -14.01 0.29 -7.97
N SER A 124 -13.35 1.34 -8.43
CA SER A 124 -13.82 2.71 -8.28
C SER A 124 -14.82 3.07 -9.37
N LYS A 125 -15.93 3.71 -8.98
CA LYS A 125 -16.98 4.21 -9.87
C LYS A 125 -17.27 5.69 -9.57
N PRO A 126 -17.83 6.45 -10.52
CA PRO A 126 -18.12 7.87 -10.32
C PRO A 126 -19.01 8.17 -9.09
N LEU A 127 -20.02 7.33 -8.83
CA LEU A 127 -20.95 7.49 -7.71
C LEU A 127 -20.60 6.64 -6.48
N GLU A 128 -19.67 5.72 -6.62
CA GLU A 128 -19.15 4.84 -5.56
C GLU A 128 -17.62 4.83 -5.63
N PRO A 129 -16.96 5.93 -5.27
CA PRO A 129 -15.50 6.01 -5.36
C PRO A 129 -14.85 5.03 -4.38
N HIS A 130 -13.72 4.48 -4.79
CA HIS A 130 -12.96 3.56 -3.95
C HIS A 130 -12.54 4.24 -2.62
N PRO A 131 -12.62 3.54 -1.47
CA PRO A 131 -12.34 4.12 -0.14
C PRO A 131 -10.97 4.80 -0.06
N LEU A 132 -9.94 4.21 -0.66
CA LEU A 132 -8.59 4.80 -0.67
C LEU A 132 -8.53 6.12 -1.43
N PHE A 133 -9.24 6.26 -2.55
CA PHE A 133 -9.28 7.52 -3.29
C PHE A 133 -10.03 8.60 -2.52
N THR A 134 -11.16 8.24 -1.90
CA THR A 134 -11.91 9.16 -1.04
C THR A 134 -11.04 9.66 0.13
N ALA A 135 -10.35 8.76 0.81
CA ALA A 135 -9.50 9.10 1.93
C ALA A 135 -8.26 9.93 1.52
N PHE A 136 -7.66 9.64 0.36
CA PHE A 136 -6.56 10.43 -0.21
C PHE A 136 -6.98 11.86 -0.53
N ILE A 137 -8.12 12.05 -1.19
CA ILE A 137 -8.64 13.39 -1.51
C ILE A 137 -8.96 14.16 -0.23
N ALA A 138 -9.59 13.51 0.76
CA ALA A 138 -9.87 14.13 2.07
C ALA A 138 -8.58 14.56 2.79
N ALA A 139 -7.52 13.73 2.76
CA ALA A 139 -6.22 14.07 3.34
C ALA A 139 -5.56 15.25 2.60
N SER A 140 -5.60 15.24 1.28
CA SER A 140 -5.07 16.33 0.43
C SER A 140 -5.80 17.66 0.70
N TYR A 141 -7.11 17.62 0.84
CA TYR A 141 -7.91 18.80 1.16
C TYR A 141 -7.56 19.36 2.56
N ARG A 142 -7.47 18.50 3.59
CA ARG A 142 -7.02 18.90 4.93
C ARG A 142 -5.62 19.53 4.92
N ASN A 143 -4.70 18.97 4.15
CA ASN A 143 -3.35 19.52 4.02
C ASN A 143 -3.36 20.91 3.38
N ARG A 144 -4.15 21.11 2.32
CA ARG A 144 -4.33 22.42 1.70
C ARG A 144 -4.86 23.45 2.70
N GLN A 145 -5.88 23.10 3.47
CA GLN A 145 -6.45 24.02 4.48
C GLN A 145 -5.43 24.39 5.56
N LYS A 146 -4.61 23.43 6.03
CA LYS A 146 -3.53 23.73 6.99
C LYS A 146 -2.52 24.72 6.43
N ARG A 147 -2.10 24.54 5.19
CA ARG A 147 -1.15 25.46 4.52
C ARG A 147 -1.72 26.87 4.39
N GLN A 148 -2.96 27.00 3.94
CA GLN A 148 -3.63 28.31 3.83
C GLN A 148 -3.75 29.02 5.17
N ARG A 149 -4.02 28.31 6.27
CA ARG A 149 -4.06 28.90 7.62
C ARG A 149 -2.70 29.39 8.07
N VAL A 150 -1.62 28.68 7.77
CA VAL A 150 -0.25 29.11 8.10
C VAL A 150 0.14 30.33 7.29
N GLU A 151 -0.16 30.36 6.00
CA GLU A 151 0.12 31.49 5.11
C GLU A 151 -0.68 32.76 5.48
N SER A 152 -1.88 32.62 6.06
CA SER A 152 -2.73 33.73 6.51
C SER A 152 -2.53 34.14 7.98
N ALA A 153 -1.70 33.43 8.73
CA ALA A 153 -1.36 33.81 10.08
C ALA A 153 -0.53 35.12 10.09
N PRO A 154 -0.90 36.14 10.89
CA PRO A 154 -0.14 37.39 10.95
C PRO A 154 1.30 37.12 11.40
N LEU A 155 2.25 37.64 10.64
CA LEU A 155 3.70 37.51 10.90
C LEU A 155 4.17 38.10 12.25
N PHE A 156 3.30 38.84 12.93
CA PHE A 156 3.57 39.44 14.23
C PHE A 156 2.34 39.35 15.14
N ALA A 157 2.33 38.37 16.02
CA ALA A 157 1.76 38.58 17.35
C ALA A 157 2.84 39.23 18.19
N GLY A 158 3.22 40.46 17.81
CA GLY A 158 4.20 41.27 18.57
C GLY A 158 3.55 41.81 19.80
N GLU A 159 4.11 41.48 20.95
CA GLU A 159 4.19 42.19 22.19
C GLU A 159 3.35 43.48 22.26
N ALA A 160 2.13 43.39 22.81
CA ALA A 160 1.53 44.47 23.55
C ALA A 160 2.21 44.42 24.93
N GLY A 161 3.38 45.01 25.02
CA GLY A 161 3.98 45.39 26.27
C GLY A 161 3.37 46.70 26.73
N GLU A 162 2.89 46.68 27.94
CA GLU A 162 2.64 47.76 28.90
C GLU A 162 2.19 49.12 28.38
#